data_c28d5dcdd0e305be2b60f97f679a1674
#
_entry.id   c28d5dcdd0e305be2b60f97f679a1674
#
_cell.length_a   1.000
_cell.length_b   1.000
_cell.length_c   1.000
_cell.angle_alpha   90.00
_cell.angle_beta   90.00
_cell.angle_gamma   90.00
#
_symmetry.space_group_name_H-M   'P 1'
#
loop_
_entity.id
_entity.type
_entity.pdbx_description
1 polymer ?
#
loop_
_entity_poly.entity_id
_entity_poly.type
_entity_poly.pdbx_seq_one_letter_code
_entity_poly.pdbx_strand_id
1 'polypeptide(L)'
;MIKLDFDGSVDGVPFDGGKAENYDLTVGSGSFIPGFEDQLLGVKIGEEVDVKVTFPEDYHAKDLAGKDAVFKCKVNEIHVKEVPEADDDFAQDISEFDTLAEYKEDIRKNLMEQKEKEAKAAKEAAVVAKVVENATMEIPDAMVDTQVRNMADDFARRIQSQGLTVDQYFQFTGMTAEKLFEQMRPDALKRIQNSLVLEAVAKAENIEISDEKVEEELQKMADAYKMELDKVKSLMDDAAIDQMKDDLAIQAAVDLVRDAAKEVEAKEEEKSEEA
;
A
#
# COMPACT_ATOMS: atom_id res chain seq x y z
N MET A 1 -14.26 -14.71 20.89
CA MET A 1 -13.60 -13.87 21.91
C MET A 1 -14.10 -14.32 23.29
N ILE A 2 -13.22 -14.39 24.27
CA ILE A 2 -13.58 -14.74 25.65
C ILE A 2 -13.07 -13.67 26.60
N LYS A 3 -13.77 -13.44 27.69
CA LYS A 3 -13.24 -12.72 28.86
C LYS A 3 -12.75 -13.71 29.87
N LEU A 4 -11.48 -13.64 30.22
CA LEU A 4 -10.88 -14.53 31.19
C LEU A 4 -10.08 -13.80 32.26
N ASP A 5 -10.07 -14.42 33.44
CA ASP A 5 -9.09 -14.11 34.47
C ASP A 5 -7.97 -15.14 34.33
N PHE A 6 -6.74 -14.71 34.50
CA PHE A 6 -5.61 -15.63 34.57
C PHE A 6 -4.59 -15.21 35.63
N ASP A 7 -3.96 -16.21 36.24
CA ASP A 7 -2.90 -16.05 37.24
C ASP A 7 -1.78 -17.05 36.93
N GLY A 8 -0.70 -16.55 36.37
CA GLY A 8 0.44 -17.31 35.88
C GLY A 8 1.56 -17.41 36.92
N SER A 9 2.16 -18.61 36.98
CA SER A 9 3.32 -18.88 37.81
C SER A 9 4.34 -19.76 37.10
N VAL A 10 5.61 -19.54 37.38
CA VAL A 10 6.75 -20.38 36.97
C VAL A 10 7.32 -21.00 38.22
N ASP A 11 7.43 -22.33 38.28
CA ASP A 11 7.84 -23.09 39.48
C ASP A 11 7.02 -22.74 40.74
N GLY A 12 5.74 -22.34 40.57
CA GLY A 12 4.87 -21.92 41.65
C GLY A 12 5.07 -20.51 42.14
N VAL A 13 5.95 -19.72 41.50
CA VAL A 13 6.21 -18.32 41.82
C VAL A 13 5.52 -17.42 40.82
N PRO A 14 4.63 -16.52 41.26
CA PRO A 14 4.01 -15.53 40.34
C PRO A 14 5.09 -14.62 39.73
N PHE A 15 4.86 -14.18 38.50
CA PHE A 15 5.76 -13.25 37.79
C PHE A 15 5.00 -12.00 37.34
N ASP A 16 5.75 -10.93 37.09
CA ASP A 16 5.17 -9.65 36.64
C ASP A 16 4.54 -9.79 35.25
N GLY A 17 3.30 -9.29 35.09
CA GLY A 17 2.52 -9.44 33.86
C GLY A 17 1.83 -10.82 33.71
N GLY A 18 2.02 -11.75 34.68
CA GLY A 18 1.38 -13.07 34.67
C GLY A 18 -0.08 -13.09 35.12
N LYS A 19 -0.63 -11.96 35.63
CA LYS A 19 -1.99 -11.89 36.17
C LYS A 19 -2.83 -10.78 35.51
N ALA A 20 -4.05 -11.12 35.11
CA ALA A 20 -5.08 -10.16 34.72
C ALA A 20 -6.46 -10.67 35.07
N GLU A 21 -7.40 -9.73 35.23
CA GLU A 21 -8.83 -10.00 35.44
C GLU A 21 -9.64 -9.40 34.30
N ASN A 22 -10.67 -10.11 33.83
CA ASN A 22 -11.55 -9.71 32.72
C ASN A 22 -10.78 -9.34 31.45
N TYR A 23 -9.74 -10.08 31.12
CA TYR A 23 -8.97 -9.86 29.91
C TYR A 23 -9.72 -10.34 28.68
N ASP A 24 -9.83 -9.51 27.65
CA ASP A 24 -10.44 -9.87 26.38
C ASP A 24 -9.45 -10.61 25.48
N LEU A 25 -9.68 -11.91 25.28
CA LEU A 25 -8.85 -12.76 24.41
C LEU A 25 -9.66 -13.31 23.25
N THR A 26 -9.16 -13.10 22.04
CA THR A 26 -9.68 -13.78 20.86
C THR A 26 -8.92 -15.10 20.69
N VAL A 27 -9.57 -16.21 20.98
CA VAL A 27 -8.98 -17.55 20.82
C VAL A 27 -8.65 -17.80 19.35
N GLY A 28 -7.43 -18.22 19.08
CA GLY A 28 -6.89 -18.38 17.73
C GLY A 28 -6.20 -17.13 17.16
N SER A 29 -6.07 -16.06 17.94
CA SER A 29 -5.37 -14.84 17.51
C SER A 29 -3.84 -14.94 17.54
N GLY A 30 -3.29 -15.89 18.31
CA GLY A 30 -1.86 -15.99 18.55
C GLY A 30 -1.30 -14.88 19.41
N SER A 31 -2.15 -14.18 20.16
CA SER A 31 -1.75 -13.07 21.05
C SER A 31 -1.03 -13.55 22.31
N PHE A 32 -1.25 -14.78 22.70
CA PHE A 32 -0.60 -15.43 23.84
C PHE A 32 0.51 -16.39 23.39
N ILE A 33 1.29 -16.84 24.36
CA ILE A 33 2.35 -17.83 24.11
C ILE A 33 1.76 -19.10 23.49
N PRO A 34 2.52 -19.79 22.59
CA PRO A 34 2.02 -20.95 21.87
C PRO A 34 1.45 -22.03 22.79
N GLY A 35 0.30 -22.58 22.40
CA GLY A 35 -0.39 -23.63 23.16
C GLY A 35 -1.25 -23.14 24.32
N PHE A 36 -1.30 -21.82 24.60
CA PHE A 36 -2.19 -21.26 25.62
C PHE A 36 -3.65 -21.25 25.17
N GLU A 37 -3.89 -20.69 23.99
CA GLU A 37 -5.24 -20.51 23.46
C GLU A 37 -5.90 -21.85 23.11
N ASP A 38 -5.12 -22.84 22.66
CA ASP A 38 -5.59 -24.18 22.30
C ASP A 38 -6.21 -24.93 23.49
N GLN A 39 -5.64 -24.74 24.69
CA GLN A 39 -6.13 -25.37 25.90
C GLN A 39 -7.42 -24.75 26.46
N LEU A 40 -7.80 -23.59 25.96
CA LEU A 40 -9.07 -22.92 26.31
C LEU A 40 -10.23 -23.33 25.39
N LEU A 41 -9.96 -24.14 24.35
CA LEU A 41 -11.01 -24.64 23.46
C LEU A 41 -11.95 -25.61 24.18
N GLY A 42 -13.24 -25.29 24.15
CA GLY A 42 -14.28 -26.12 24.77
C GLY A 42 -14.53 -25.87 26.25
N VAL A 43 -13.81 -24.94 26.88
CA VAL A 43 -14.02 -24.52 28.27
C VAL A 43 -15.33 -23.73 28.40
N LYS A 44 -16.09 -23.97 29.46
CA LYS A 44 -17.39 -23.33 29.71
C LYS A 44 -17.25 -22.09 30.59
N ILE A 45 -18.27 -21.22 30.51
CA ILE A 45 -18.35 -20.04 31.37
C ILE A 45 -18.33 -20.47 32.84
N GLY A 46 -17.47 -19.84 33.63
CA GLY A 46 -17.29 -20.08 35.07
C GLY A 46 -16.34 -21.24 35.38
N GLU A 47 -15.87 -21.99 34.38
CA GLU A 47 -14.92 -23.08 34.54
C GLU A 47 -13.50 -22.56 34.78
N GLU A 48 -12.81 -23.22 35.70
CA GLU A 48 -11.39 -22.95 36.00
C GLU A 48 -10.52 -24.08 35.38
N VAL A 49 -9.51 -23.66 34.63
CA VAL A 49 -8.60 -24.59 33.93
C VAL A 49 -7.15 -24.16 34.18
N ASP A 50 -6.31 -25.17 34.45
CA ASP A 50 -4.85 -24.99 34.53
C ASP A 50 -4.24 -25.12 33.12
N VAL A 51 -3.84 -24.01 32.51
CA VAL A 51 -3.18 -23.95 31.19
C VAL A 51 -1.67 -24.07 31.41
N LYS A 52 -1.07 -25.14 30.85
CA LYS A 52 0.37 -25.39 30.96
C LYS A 52 1.06 -25.10 29.64
N VAL A 53 2.02 -24.22 29.66
CA VAL A 53 2.75 -23.75 28.46
C VAL A 53 4.21 -23.53 28.78
N THR A 54 5.05 -23.55 27.75
CA THR A 54 6.47 -23.24 27.86
C THR A 54 6.72 -21.94 27.14
N PHE A 55 7.38 -20.98 27.76
CA PHE A 55 7.78 -19.74 27.11
C PHE A 55 8.76 -20.00 25.96
N PRO A 56 8.64 -19.34 24.81
CA PRO A 56 9.64 -19.43 23.75
C PRO A 56 11.05 -19.06 24.24
N GLU A 57 12.07 -19.64 23.63
CA GLU A 57 13.48 -19.34 23.98
C GLU A 57 13.88 -17.90 23.66
N ASP A 58 13.23 -17.28 22.69
CA ASP A 58 13.42 -15.88 22.26
C ASP A 58 12.45 -14.90 22.91
N TYR A 59 11.78 -15.31 24.01
CA TYR A 59 10.83 -14.45 24.70
C TYR A 59 11.53 -13.20 25.25
N HIS A 60 10.87 -12.03 25.10
CA HIS A 60 11.43 -10.72 25.44
C HIS A 60 11.89 -10.61 26.90
N ALA A 61 11.22 -11.31 27.85
CA ALA A 61 11.63 -11.39 29.25
C ALA A 61 12.58 -12.58 29.44
N LYS A 62 13.88 -12.31 29.51
CA LYS A 62 14.95 -13.33 29.63
C LYS A 62 14.79 -14.26 30.83
N ASP A 63 14.17 -13.77 31.90
CA ASP A 63 13.92 -14.54 33.12
C ASP A 63 12.82 -15.58 32.96
N LEU A 64 12.01 -15.48 31.92
CA LEU A 64 10.92 -16.39 31.61
C LEU A 64 11.21 -17.28 30.38
N ALA A 65 12.14 -16.87 29.50
CA ALA A 65 12.47 -17.59 28.27
C ALA A 65 12.82 -19.06 28.53
N GLY A 66 12.18 -19.98 27.78
CA GLY A 66 12.38 -21.42 27.88
C GLY A 66 11.82 -22.09 29.13
N LYS A 67 11.13 -21.36 30.02
CA LYS A 67 10.59 -21.92 31.27
C LYS A 67 9.15 -22.38 31.12
N ASP A 68 8.80 -23.42 31.85
CA ASP A 68 7.43 -23.91 31.96
C ASP A 68 6.64 -23.03 32.93
N ALA A 69 5.43 -22.66 32.50
CA ALA A 69 4.51 -21.87 33.27
C ALA A 69 3.14 -22.54 33.38
N VAL A 70 2.48 -22.32 34.48
CA VAL A 70 1.11 -22.74 34.72
C VAL A 70 0.24 -21.50 34.96
N PHE A 71 -0.80 -21.33 34.15
CA PHE A 71 -1.78 -20.29 34.30
C PHE A 71 -3.10 -20.86 34.80
N LYS A 72 -3.56 -20.40 35.93
CA LYS A 72 -4.91 -20.68 36.40
C LYS A 72 -5.85 -19.71 35.68
N CYS A 73 -6.63 -20.24 34.77
CA CYS A 73 -7.55 -19.48 33.94
C CYS A 73 -8.99 -19.72 34.33
N LYS A 74 -9.80 -18.65 34.38
CA LYS A 74 -11.25 -18.73 34.59
C LYS A 74 -11.94 -17.97 33.49
N VAL A 75 -12.83 -18.65 32.76
CA VAL A 75 -13.61 -18.02 31.70
C VAL A 75 -14.85 -17.33 32.28
N ASN A 76 -14.91 -16.02 32.16
CA ASN A 76 -16.03 -15.22 32.71
C ASN A 76 -17.14 -15.06 31.67
N GLU A 77 -16.82 -14.79 30.40
CA GLU A 77 -17.78 -14.59 29.31
C GLU A 77 -17.26 -15.21 28.01
N ILE A 78 -18.16 -15.69 27.18
CA ILE A 78 -17.86 -16.16 25.82
C ILE A 78 -18.70 -15.36 24.84
N HIS A 79 -18.03 -14.64 23.93
CA HIS A 79 -18.63 -13.90 22.84
C HIS A 79 -18.37 -14.63 21.53
N VAL A 80 -19.42 -15.09 20.88
CA VAL A 80 -19.35 -15.69 19.55
C VAL A 80 -19.63 -14.60 18.52
N LYS A 81 -18.74 -14.49 17.53
CA LYS A 81 -18.98 -13.59 16.41
C LYS A 81 -20.02 -14.24 15.49
N GLU A 82 -21.22 -13.70 15.50
CA GLU A 82 -22.24 -14.04 14.50
C GLU A 82 -21.97 -13.19 13.25
N VAL A 83 -21.73 -13.85 12.14
CA VAL A 83 -21.57 -13.18 10.84
C VAL A 83 -22.92 -13.30 10.14
N PRO A 84 -23.55 -12.21 9.69
CA PRO A 84 -24.78 -12.26 8.91
C PRO A 84 -24.56 -13.09 7.64
N GLU A 85 -25.60 -13.78 7.20
CA GLU A 85 -25.59 -14.41 5.88
C GLU A 85 -25.43 -13.33 4.80
N ALA A 86 -24.65 -13.63 3.77
CA ALA A 86 -24.50 -12.74 2.63
C ALA A 86 -25.71 -12.93 1.70
N ASP A 87 -26.77 -12.20 1.97
CA ASP A 87 -28.05 -12.18 1.25
C ASP A 87 -28.41 -10.76 0.79
N ASP A 88 -29.63 -10.57 0.31
CA ASP A 88 -30.07 -9.29 -0.20
C ASP A 88 -30.27 -8.27 0.94
N ASP A 89 -30.71 -8.70 2.11
CA ASP A 89 -30.83 -7.83 3.30
C ASP A 89 -29.45 -7.29 3.72
N PHE A 90 -28.43 -8.17 3.71
CA PHE A 90 -27.05 -7.76 3.95
C PHE A 90 -26.56 -6.74 2.92
N ALA A 91 -26.86 -6.92 1.62
CA ALA A 91 -26.45 -5.98 0.58
C ALA A 91 -27.09 -4.60 0.77
N GLN A 92 -28.37 -4.53 1.16
CA GLN A 92 -29.07 -3.28 1.46
C GLN A 92 -28.49 -2.56 2.69
N ASP A 93 -28.05 -3.31 3.70
CA ASP A 93 -27.52 -2.72 4.94
C ASP A 93 -26.15 -2.06 4.74
N ILE A 94 -25.32 -2.59 3.80
CA ILE A 94 -23.92 -2.15 3.64
C ILE A 94 -23.64 -1.40 2.32
N SER A 95 -24.61 -1.29 1.43
CA SER A 95 -24.44 -0.70 0.11
C SER A 95 -25.69 0.02 -0.37
N GLU A 96 -25.63 0.63 -1.55
CA GLU A 96 -26.76 1.30 -2.22
C GLU A 96 -27.56 0.34 -3.13
N PHE A 97 -27.24 -0.97 -3.13
CA PHE A 97 -27.85 -1.96 -3.99
C PHE A 97 -28.97 -2.73 -3.27
N ASP A 98 -30.03 -3.05 -4.02
CA ASP A 98 -31.18 -3.77 -3.48
C ASP A 98 -30.93 -5.28 -3.38
N THR A 99 -29.97 -5.82 -4.17
CA THR A 99 -29.68 -7.25 -4.19
C THR A 99 -28.18 -7.53 -4.05
N LEU A 100 -27.86 -8.67 -3.44
CA LEU A 100 -26.48 -9.15 -3.34
C LEU A 100 -25.84 -9.40 -4.74
N ALA A 101 -26.67 -9.76 -5.73
CA ALA A 101 -26.21 -9.97 -7.10
C ALA A 101 -25.69 -8.68 -7.74
N GLU A 102 -26.44 -7.57 -7.58
CA GLU A 102 -26.03 -6.23 -8.07
C GLU A 102 -24.79 -5.75 -7.34
N TYR A 103 -24.72 -5.90 -6.03
CA TYR A 103 -23.56 -5.53 -5.24
C TYR A 103 -22.28 -6.30 -5.65
N LYS A 104 -22.40 -7.62 -5.88
CA LYS A 104 -21.30 -8.44 -6.41
C LYS A 104 -20.86 -8.03 -7.81
N GLU A 105 -21.80 -7.65 -8.67
CA GLU A 105 -21.47 -7.19 -10.02
C GLU A 105 -20.76 -5.84 -10.01
N ASP A 106 -21.17 -4.92 -9.14
CA ASP A 106 -20.47 -3.65 -8.95
C ASP A 106 -19.04 -3.85 -8.43
N ILE A 107 -18.87 -4.69 -7.39
CA ILE A 107 -17.53 -5.04 -6.89
C ILE A 107 -16.68 -5.66 -8.02
N ARG A 108 -17.25 -6.57 -8.80
CA ARG A 108 -16.55 -7.21 -9.91
C ARG A 108 -16.10 -6.18 -10.96
N LYS A 109 -16.98 -5.26 -11.31
CA LYS A 109 -16.69 -4.19 -12.27
C LYS A 109 -15.56 -3.29 -11.74
N ASN A 110 -15.66 -2.84 -10.51
CA ASN A 110 -14.64 -1.98 -9.88
C ASN A 110 -13.27 -2.68 -9.80
N LEU A 111 -13.25 -3.98 -9.42
CA LEU A 111 -12.02 -4.77 -9.38
C LEU A 111 -11.45 -5.01 -10.78
N MET A 112 -12.30 -5.22 -11.79
CA MET A 112 -11.86 -5.38 -13.18
C MET A 112 -11.23 -4.10 -13.70
N GLU A 113 -11.90 -2.96 -13.51
CA GLU A 113 -11.37 -1.65 -13.91
C GLU A 113 -10.03 -1.34 -13.21
N GLN A 114 -9.92 -1.67 -11.92
CA GLN A 114 -8.66 -1.51 -11.19
C GLN A 114 -7.56 -2.41 -11.78
N LYS A 115 -7.87 -3.69 -12.00
CA LYS A 115 -6.91 -4.66 -12.57
C LYS A 115 -6.48 -4.30 -14.00
N GLU A 116 -7.40 -3.81 -14.82
CA GLU A 116 -7.07 -3.33 -16.16
C GLU A 116 -6.14 -2.10 -16.11
N LYS A 117 -6.39 -1.14 -15.21
CA LYS A 117 -5.50 0.00 -14.99
C LYS A 117 -4.12 -0.42 -14.50
N GLU A 118 -4.07 -1.34 -13.53
CA GLU A 118 -2.80 -1.88 -13.02
C GLU A 118 -2.01 -2.61 -14.11
N ALA A 119 -2.68 -3.47 -14.89
CA ALA A 119 -2.05 -4.21 -15.98
C ALA A 119 -1.55 -3.28 -17.09
N LYS A 120 -2.34 -2.25 -17.45
CA LYS A 120 -1.93 -1.23 -18.42
C LYS A 120 -0.69 -0.47 -17.93
N ALA A 121 -0.69 0.02 -16.69
CA ALA A 121 0.43 0.74 -16.12
C ALA A 121 1.70 -0.13 -16.02
N ALA A 122 1.55 -1.40 -15.64
CA ALA A 122 2.67 -2.35 -15.59
C ALA A 122 3.26 -2.61 -16.98
N LYS A 123 2.39 -2.77 -18.00
CA LYS A 123 2.82 -2.93 -19.39
C LYS A 123 3.55 -1.69 -19.90
N GLU A 124 3.01 -0.51 -19.68
CA GLU A 124 3.64 0.77 -20.04
C GLU A 124 5.02 0.93 -19.38
N ALA A 125 5.11 0.67 -18.08
CA ALA A 125 6.38 0.74 -17.37
C ALA A 125 7.42 -0.26 -17.90
N ALA A 126 7.01 -1.50 -18.19
CA ALA A 126 7.90 -2.52 -18.74
C ALA A 126 8.42 -2.17 -20.14
N VAL A 127 7.53 -1.65 -21.00
CA VAL A 127 7.89 -1.25 -22.37
C VAL A 127 8.82 -0.03 -22.35
N VAL A 128 8.50 1.00 -21.57
CA VAL A 128 9.36 2.20 -21.42
C VAL A 128 10.73 1.78 -20.88
N ALA A 129 10.80 0.92 -19.87
CA ALA A 129 12.07 0.42 -19.35
C ALA A 129 12.94 -0.25 -20.44
N LYS A 130 12.31 -1.05 -21.32
CA LYS A 130 13.02 -1.68 -22.46
C LYS A 130 13.53 -0.67 -23.49
N VAL A 131 12.80 0.39 -23.75
CA VAL A 131 13.24 1.47 -24.64
C VAL A 131 14.42 2.22 -24.01
N VAL A 132 14.34 2.51 -22.71
CA VAL A 132 15.42 3.18 -21.96
C VAL A 132 16.70 2.32 -21.91
N GLU A 133 16.59 1.01 -21.72
CA GLU A 133 17.73 0.08 -21.75
C GLU A 133 18.51 0.14 -23.09
N ASN A 134 17.81 0.42 -24.18
CA ASN A 134 18.41 0.54 -25.53
C ASN A 134 18.91 1.96 -25.86
N ALA A 135 18.67 2.93 -24.99
CA ALA A 135 19.08 4.32 -25.19
C ALA A 135 20.43 4.59 -24.52
N THR A 136 21.23 5.46 -25.14
CA THR A 136 22.49 5.93 -24.56
C THR A 136 22.38 7.42 -24.31
N MET A 137 22.64 7.84 -23.07
CA MET A 137 22.57 9.25 -22.67
C MET A 137 23.54 9.56 -21.54
N GLU A 138 24.01 10.79 -21.49
CA GLU A 138 24.77 11.33 -20.37
C GLU A 138 23.88 12.30 -19.58
N ILE A 139 23.67 12.05 -18.29
CA ILE A 139 22.82 12.86 -17.42
C ILE A 139 23.75 13.57 -16.43
N PRO A 140 23.80 14.93 -16.49
CA PRO A 140 24.57 15.71 -15.52
C PRO A 140 24.04 15.54 -14.10
N ASP A 141 24.94 15.48 -13.11
CA ASP A 141 24.57 15.40 -11.69
C ASP A 141 23.61 16.53 -11.24
N ALA A 142 23.78 17.74 -11.80
CA ALA A 142 22.91 18.87 -11.50
C ALA A 142 21.44 18.62 -11.86
N MET A 143 21.16 17.85 -12.94
CA MET A 143 19.80 17.45 -13.29
C MET A 143 19.23 16.48 -12.26
N VAL A 144 20.06 15.49 -11.85
CA VAL A 144 19.67 14.51 -10.83
C VAL A 144 19.37 15.21 -9.51
N ASP A 145 20.23 16.13 -9.08
CA ASP A 145 20.05 16.89 -7.84
C ASP A 145 18.79 17.75 -7.87
N THR A 146 18.47 18.34 -9.02
CA THR A 146 17.20 19.09 -9.19
C THR A 146 16.00 18.18 -9.09
N GLN A 147 16.04 17.02 -9.75
CA GLN A 147 14.96 16.04 -9.70
C GLN A 147 14.76 15.47 -8.30
N VAL A 148 15.83 15.20 -7.56
CA VAL A 148 15.75 14.76 -6.16
C VAL A 148 15.06 15.80 -5.29
N ARG A 149 15.37 17.10 -5.47
CA ARG A 149 14.69 18.19 -4.73
C ARG A 149 13.20 18.23 -5.05
N ASN A 150 12.83 18.17 -6.33
CA ASN A 150 11.42 18.13 -6.73
C ASN A 150 10.69 16.94 -6.11
N MET A 151 11.30 15.76 -6.10
CA MET A 151 10.73 14.55 -5.46
C MET A 151 10.60 14.71 -3.95
N ALA A 152 11.57 15.37 -3.30
CA ALA A 152 11.51 15.65 -1.87
C ALA A 152 10.41 16.65 -1.51
N ASP A 153 10.20 17.67 -2.35
CA ASP A 153 9.10 18.62 -2.20
C ASP A 153 7.73 17.94 -2.37
N ASP A 154 7.60 17.04 -3.34
CA ASP A 154 6.39 16.23 -3.52
C ASP A 154 6.14 15.30 -2.33
N PHE A 155 7.20 14.69 -1.81
CA PHE A 155 7.14 13.88 -0.61
C PHE A 155 6.68 14.70 0.60
N ALA A 156 7.25 15.90 0.79
CA ALA A 156 6.88 16.81 1.87
C ALA A 156 5.38 17.19 1.79
N ARG A 157 4.89 17.54 0.60
CA ARG A 157 3.47 17.85 0.37
C ARG A 157 2.56 16.66 0.72
N ARG A 158 2.97 15.45 0.34
CA ARG A 158 2.20 14.22 0.64
C ARG A 158 2.15 13.95 2.14
N ILE A 159 3.26 14.08 2.86
CA ILE A 159 3.31 13.94 4.32
C ILE A 159 2.41 14.97 5.00
N GLN A 160 2.46 16.23 4.54
CA GLN A 160 1.61 17.30 5.08
C GLN A 160 0.11 17.03 4.85
N SER A 161 -0.25 16.49 3.69
CA SER A 161 -1.65 16.12 3.41
C SER A 161 -2.18 14.99 4.33
N GLN A 162 -1.29 14.21 4.90
CA GLN A 162 -1.60 13.17 5.91
C GLN A 162 -1.57 13.71 7.35
N GLY A 163 -1.39 15.01 7.53
CA GLY A 163 -1.41 15.67 8.84
C GLY A 163 -0.08 15.58 9.63
N LEU A 164 1.02 15.17 8.97
CA LEU A 164 2.34 15.10 9.59
C LEU A 164 3.26 16.18 9.02
N THR A 165 4.18 16.67 9.84
CA THR A 165 5.30 17.49 9.34
C THR A 165 6.48 16.60 8.94
N VAL A 166 7.35 17.10 8.07
CA VAL A 166 8.58 16.38 7.66
C VAL A 166 9.49 16.12 8.87
N ASP A 167 9.58 17.06 9.81
CA ASP A 167 10.36 16.89 11.02
C ASP A 167 9.81 15.77 11.92
N GLN A 168 8.49 15.68 12.08
CA GLN A 168 7.85 14.58 12.80
C GLN A 168 8.12 13.23 12.12
N TYR A 169 8.03 13.18 10.80
CA TYR A 169 8.36 11.98 10.04
C TYR A 169 9.81 11.53 10.30
N PHE A 170 10.78 12.46 10.27
CA PHE A 170 12.18 12.15 10.56
C PHE A 170 12.40 11.70 12.01
N GLN A 171 11.70 12.28 12.96
CA GLN A 171 11.76 11.85 14.36
C GLN A 171 11.23 10.43 14.57
N PHE A 172 10.11 10.08 13.94
CA PHE A 172 9.51 8.74 14.07
C PHE A 172 10.31 7.65 13.37
N THR A 173 10.90 7.97 12.20
CA THR A 173 11.60 6.97 11.36
C THR A 173 13.11 6.91 11.65
N GLY A 174 13.68 7.87 12.37
CA GLY A 174 15.11 8.02 12.52
C GLY A 174 15.85 8.36 11.22
N MET A 175 15.12 8.79 10.18
CA MET A 175 15.67 9.17 8.89
C MET A 175 16.22 10.60 8.92
N THR A 176 17.19 10.90 8.07
CA THR A 176 17.69 12.27 7.84
C THR A 176 17.39 12.71 6.42
N ALA A 177 17.36 14.02 6.18
CA ALA A 177 17.16 14.57 4.84
C ALA A 177 18.21 14.04 3.82
N GLU A 178 19.46 13.89 4.27
CA GLU A 178 20.56 13.37 3.43
C GLU A 178 20.27 11.93 2.99
N LYS A 179 19.90 11.06 3.93
CA LYS A 179 19.53 9.67 3.60
C LYS A 179 18.32 9.58 2.69
N LEU A 180 17.32 10.44 2.90
CA LEU A 180 16.16 10.52 2.02
C LEU A 180 16.58 10.87 0.59
N PHE A 181 17.44 11.89 0.42
CA PHE A 181 17.94 12.29 -0.89
C PHE A 181 18.77 11.19 -1.56
N GLU A 182 19.64 10.51 -0.80
CA GLU A 182 20.41 9.36 -1.33
C GLU A 182 19.47 8.23 -1.82
N GLN A 183 18.42 7.93 -1.07
CA GLN A 183 17.44 6.93 -1.45
C GLN A 183 16.60 7.33 -2.68
N MET A 184 16.33 8.63 -2.86
CA MET A 184 15.59 9.12 -4.02
C MET A 184 16.42 9.23 -5.29
N ARG A 185 17.77 9.29 -5.19
CA ARG A 185 18.66 9.50 -6.33
C ARG A 185 18.52 8.46 -7.46
N PRO A 186 18.44 7.15 -7.19
CA PRO A 186 18.21 6.15 -8.23
C PRO A 186 16.89 6.34 -8.98
N ASP A 187 15.82 6.66 -8.25
CA ASP A 187 14.51 6.89 -8.84
C ASP A 187 14.46 8.21 -9.63
N ALA A 188 15.13 9.24 -9.14
CA ALA A 188 15.30 10.49 -9.87
C ALA A 188 16.01 10.27 -11.23
N LEU A 189 17.08 9.49 -11.22
CA LEU A 189 17.79 9.13 -12.44
C LEU A 189 16.89 8.40 -13.44
N LYS A 190 16.13 7.39 -12.98
CA LYS A 190 15.17 6.67 -13.83
C LYS A 190 14.09 7.59 -14.39
N ARG A 191 13.54 8.52 -13.60
CA ARG A 191 12.57 9.49 -14.08
C ARG A 191 13.12 10.37 -15.18
N ILE A 192 14.35 10.89 -15.01
CA ILE A 192 15.02 11.69 -16.04
C ILE A 192 15.24 10.87 -17.31
N GLN A 193 15.75 9.64 -17.19
CA GLN A 193 15.96 8.74 -18.33
C GLN A 193 14.65 8.51 -19.10
N ASN A 194 13.57 8.18 -18.40
CA ASN A 194 12.27 7.95 -19.01
C ASN A 194 11.79 9.21 -19.76
N SER A 195 11.87 10.39 -19.12
CA SER A 195 11.44 11.65 -19.72
C SER A 195 12.24 11.96 -20.99
N LEU A 196 13.56 11.92 -20.92
CA LEU A 196 14.43 12.24 -22.07
C LEU A 196 14.21 11.28 -23.26
N VAL A 197 14.03 9.98 -22.97
CA VAL A 197 13.78 8.98 -24.02
C VAL A 197 12.42 9.21 -24.67
N LEU A 198 11.37 9.43 -23.86
CA LEU A 198 10.02 9.64 -24.37
C LEU A 198 9.90 10.97 -25.13
N GLU A 199 10.57 12.04 -24.68
CA GLU A 199 10.67 13.28 -25.43
C GLU A 199 11.38 13.08 -26.78
N ALA A 200 12.45 12.27 -26.81
CA ALA A 200 13.14 11.95 -28.05
C ALA A 200 12.26 11.14 -29.00
N VAL A 201 11.47 10.19 -28.48
CA VAL A 201 10.49 9.42 -29.26
C VAL A 201 9.40 10.37 -29.80
N ALA A 202 8.82 11.23 -28.95
CA ALA A 202 7.80 12.19 -29.37
C ALA A 202 8.30 13.09 -30.51
N LYS A 203 9.54 13.55 -30.44
CA LYS A 203 10.17 14.37 -31.48
C LYS A 203 10.45 13.57 -32.76
N ALA A 204 10.95 12.33 -32.65
CA ALA A 204 11.29 11.49 -33.79
C ALA A 204 10.04 11.08 -34.58
N GLU A 205 8.95 10.81 -33.88
CA GLU A 205 7.66 10.42 -34.48
C GLU A 205 6.77 11.61 -34.85
N ASN A 206 7.26 12.85 -34.63
CA ASN A 206 6.53 14.11 -34.85
C ASN A 206 5.13 14.12 -34.21
N ILE A 207 5.09 13.75 -32.93
CA ILE A 207 3.84 13.74 -32.16
C ILE A 207 3.44 15.19 -31.86
N GLU A 208 2.41 15.66 -32.56
CA GLU A 208 1.82 16.98 -32.32
C GLU A 208 0.50 16.84 -31.56
N ILE A 209 0.35 17.64 -30.50
CA ILE A 209 -0.86 17.67 -29.70
C ILE A 209 -1.78 18.75 -30.23
N SER A 210 -2.98 18.36 -30.67
CA SER A 210 -3.98 19.31 -31.15
C SER A 210 -4.57 20.14 -30.01
N ASP A 211 -5.04 21.34 -30.34
CA ASP A 211 -5.71 22.21 -29.36
C ASP A 211 -6.99 21.57 -28.81
N GLU A 212 -7.68 20.72 -29.59
CA GLU A 212 -8.82 19.91 -29.14
C GLU A 212 -8.42 18.95 -28.00
N LYS A 213 -7.23 18.33 -28.11
CA LYS A 213 -6.73 17.42 -27.06
C LYS A 213 -6.40 18.15 -25.78
N VAL A 214 -5.83 19.36 -25.88
CA VAL A 214 -5.59 20.24 -24.75
C VAL A 214 -6.93 20.62 -24.09
N GLU A 215 -7.94 20.97 -24.90
CA GLU A 215 -9.26 21.33 -24.36
C GLU A 215 -9.96 20.15 -23.66
N GLU A 216 -9.84 18.91 -24.19
CA GLU A 216 -10.32 17.71 -23.52
C GLU A 216 -9.66 17.52 -22.13
N GLU A 217 -8.36 17.78 -22.01
CA GLU A 217 -7.65 17.63 -20.75
C GLU A 217 -8.02 18.72 -19.75
N LEU A 218 -8.17 19.96 -20.22
CA LEU A 218 -8.70 21.06 -19.41
C LEU A 218 -10.13 20.78 -18.92
N GLN A 219 -10.98 20.16 -19.75
CA GLN A 219 -12.32 19.75 -19.33
C GLN A 219 -12.28 18.67 -18.23
N LYS A 220 -11.41 17.66 -18.36
CA LYS A 220 -11.22 16.65 -17.30
C LYS A 220 -10.76 17.30 -15.98
N MET A 221 -9.86 18.27 -16.05
CA MET A 221 -9.45 19.02 -14.86
C MET A 221 -10.63 19.80 -14.26
N ALA A 222 -11.43 20.47 -15.09
CA ALA A 222 -12.61 21.19 -14.66
C ALA A 222 -13.61 20.27 -13.93
N ASP A 223 -13.87 19.11 -14.49
CA ASP A 223 -14.76 18.09 -13.91
C ASP A 223 -14.20 17.56 -12.57
N ALA A 224 -12.90 17.24 -12.52
CA ALA A 224 -12.23 16.73 -11.32
C ALA A 224 -12.26 17.74 -10.16
N TYR A 225 -12.06 19.02 -10.45
CA TYR A 225 -12.08 20.10 -9.44
C TYR A 225 -13.48 20.70 -9.24
N LYS A 226 -14.49 20.22 -9.96
CA LYS A 226 -15.87 20.78 -9.95
C LYS A 226 -15.86 22.28 -10.23
N MET A 227 -15.09 22.70 -11.23
CA MET A 227 -14.94 24.08 -11.67
C MET A 227 -15.46 24.23 -13.10
N GLU A 228 -15.82 25.46 -13.48
CA GLU A 228 -16.15 25.75 -14.87
C GLU A 228 -14.88 25.79 -15.74
N LEU A 229 -14.95 25.28 -16.97
CA LEU A 229 -13.83 25.22 -17.92
C LEU A 229 -13.16 26.58 -18.14
N ASP A 230 -13.96 27.64 -18.29
CA ASP A 230 -13.45 29.01 -18.50
C ASP A 230 -12.62 29.49 -17.32
N LYS A 231 -12.98 29.06 -16.10
CA LYS A 231 -12.20 29.39 -14.91
C LYS A 231 -10.86 28.64 -14.88
N VAL A 232 -10.85 27.37 -15.26
CA VAL A 232 -9.60 26.59 -15.40
C VAL A 232 -8.71 27.24 -16.46
N LYS A 233 -9.25 27.57 -17.64
CA LYS A 233 -8.51 28.27 -18.71
C LYS A 233 -7.92 29.58 -18.23
N SER A 234 -8.63 30.34 -17.41
CA SER A 234 -8.15 31.63 -16.90
C SER A 234 -7.01 31.53 -15.87
N LEU A 235 -6.85 30.35 -15.24
CA LEU A 235 -5.78 30.07 -14.27
C LEU A 235 -4.51 29.54 -14.95
N MET A 236 -4.60 29.11 -16.20
CA MET A 236 -3.48 28.62 -16.99
C MET A 236 -2.90 29.74 -17.84
N ASP A 237 -1.62 29.99 -17.69
CA ASP A 237 -0.87 30.85 -18.60
C ASP A 237 -0.35 30.07 -19.81
N ASP A 238 0.20 30.78 -20.79
CA ASP A 238 0.72 30.15 -22.01
C ASP A 238 1.80 29.11 -21.70
N ALA A 239 2.65 29.36 -20.70
CA ALA A 239 3.70 28.45 -20.30
C ALA A 239 3.14 27.14 -19.70
N ALA A 240 2.05 27.23 -18.92
CA ALA A 240 1.36 26.06 -18.38
C ALA A 240 0.65 25.25 -19.48
N ILE A 241 0.11 25.92 -20.49
CA ILE A 241 -0.47 25.24 -21.67
C ILE A 241 0.62 24.53 -22.49
N ASP A 242 1.76 25.18 -22.71
CA ASP A 242 2.89 24.57 -23.41
C ASP A 242 3.43 23.36 -22.65
N GLN A 243 3.59 23.46 -21.33
CA GLN A 243 3.97 22.32 -20.49
C GLN A 243 2.95 21.17 -20.58
N MET A 244 1.66 21.48 -20.57
CA MET A 244 0.61 20.47 -20.75
C MET A 244 0.72 19.78 -22.10
N LYS A 245 1.02 20.51 -23.19
CA LYS A 245 1.24 19.93 -24.52
C LYS A 245 2.44 18.98 -24.51
N ASP A 246 3.52 19.36 -23.85
CA ASP A 246 4.71 18.50 -23.72
C ASP A 246 4.38 17.21 -22.93
N ASP A 247 3.67 17.33 -21.81
CA ASP A 247 3.26 16.18 -21.00
C ASP A 247 2.32 15.25 -21.79
N LEU A 248 1.39 15.79 -22.57
CA LEU A 248 0.50 15.03 -23.46
C LEU A 248 1.27 14.36 -24.60
N ALA A 249 2.30 15.00 -25.14
CA ALA A 249 3.16 14.40 -26.17
C ALA A 249 3.96 13.23 -25.60
N ILE A 250 4.49 13.36 -24.38
CA ILE A 250 5.15 12.28 -23.67
C ILE A 250 4.18 11.11 -23.44
N GLN A 251 2.95 11.38 -22.99
CA GLN A 251 1.94 10.34 -22.81
C GLN A 251 1.59 9.64 -24.13
N ALA A 252 1.45 10.39 -25.22
CA ALA A 252 1.21 9.83 -26.54
C ALA A 252 2.40 8.99 -27.04
N ALA A 253 3.63 9.34 -26.69
CA ALA A 253 4.80 8.54 -26.96
C ALA A 253 4.77 7.21 -26.17
N VAL A 254 4.34 7.22 -24.90
CA VAL A 254 4.12 5.99 -24.12
C VAL A 254 3.09 5.10 -24.79
N ASP A 255 1.94 5.66 -25.20
CA ASP A 255 0.88 4.92 -25.87
C ASP A 255 1.40 4.28 -27.18
N LEU A 256 2.14 5.04 -27.99
CA LEU A 256 2.72 4.57 -29.24
C LEU A 256 3.69 3.41 -29.00
N VAL A 257 4.59 3.52 -28.04
CA VAL A 257 5.56 2.45 -27.73
C VAL A 257 4.88 1.21 -27.17
N ARG A 258 3.87 1.38 -26.32
CA ARG A 258 3.04 0.30 -25.77
C ARG A 258 2.31 -0.45 -26.87
N ASP A 259 1.70 0.26 -27.81
CA ASP A 259 0.88 -0.34 -28.87
C ASP A 259 1.73 -1.01 -29.96
N ALA A 260 2.96 -0.52 -30.16
CA ALA A 260 3.93 -1.18 -31.04
C ALA A 260 4.63 -2.39 -30.40
N ALA A 261 4.55 -2.54 -29.06
CA ALA A 261 5.20 -3.63 -28.36
C ALA A 261 4.54 -4.99 -28.65
N LYS A 262 5.38 -6.02 -28.87
CA LYS A 262 4.91 -7.40 -28.99
C LYS A 262 5.02 -8.09 -27.62
N GLU A 263 3.88 -8.60 -27.16
CA GLU A 263 3.86 -9.43 -25.96
C GLU A 263 4.51 -10.79 -26.26
N VAL A 264 5.39 -11.20 -25.37
CA VAL A 264 6.01 -12.53 -25.38
C VAL A 264 5.74 -13.20 -24.04
N GLU A 265 5.55 -14.51 -24.04
CA GLU A 265 5.42 -15.26 -22.80
C GLU A 265 6.68 -15.03 -21.94
N ALA A 266 6.48 -14.69 -20.67
CA ALA A 266 7.54 -14.59 -19.72
C ALA A 266 8.23 -15.96 -19.61
N LYS A 267 9.53 -16.03 -19.89
CA LYS A 267 10.30 -17.20 -19.49
C LYS A 267 10.27 -17.23 -17.98
N GLU A 268 9.78 -18.34 -17.40
CA GLU A 268 9.92 -18.60 -15.97
C GLU A 268 11.40 -18.47 -15.63
N GLU A 269 11.77 -17.38 -14.95
CA GLU A 269 13.06 -17.32 -14.27
C GLU A 269 12.97 -18.35 -13.15
N GLU A 270 13.75 -19.42 -13.27
CA GLU A 270 13.99 -20.39 -12.21
C GLU A 270 14.34 -19.58 -10.95
N LYS A 271 13.41 -19.56 -9.98
CA LYS A 271 13.74 -19.15 -8.64
C LYS A 271 14.82 -20.11 -8.16
N SER A 272 16.06 -19.63 -8.18
CA SER A 272 17.12 -20.30 -7.45
C SER A 272 16.70 -20.31 -5.98
N GLU A 273 16.31 -21.47 -5.50
CA GLU A 273 16.26 -21.82 -4.10
C GLU A 273 17.68 -21.59 -3.53
N GLU A 274 17.88 -20.48 -2.87
CA GLU A 274 18.94 -20.37 -1.88
C GLU A 274 18.36 -20.75 -0.52
N ALA A 275 18.85 -21.89 -0.05
CA ALA A 275 18.66 -22.52 1.25
C ALA A 275 19.13 -21.64 2.42
#